data_4d3d87d697bd6169ec4c795bd285e9bc
#
_entry.id   4d3d87d697bd6169ec4c795bd285e9bc
#
_cell.length_a   1.000
_cell.length_b   1.000
_cell.length_c   1.000
_cell.angle_alpha   90.00
_cell.angle_beta   90.00
_cell.angle_gamma   90.00
#
_symmetry.space_group_name_H-M   'P 1'
#
loop_
_entity.id
_entity.type
_entity.pdbx_description
1 polymer ?
#
loop_
_entity_poly.entity_id
_entity_poly.type
_entity_poly.pdbx_seq_one_letter_code
_entity_poly.pdbx_strand_id
1 'polypeptide(L)'
;MPTLLGLIPARAGSKRVPAKNILPLSGHPLIAYTISSAKASGLFDKIVISTDSELIRKVGIHYGAEVPFLRPAKFATSTSPDIQWIKHALSELDEDYDAFAILRPTSPFRTADTIKRAWREFLRKRRIDSIRAVELCHEHPGKMWIVRGETMRPLLDQSHLKVAWHARQYQALPKVYVQNSCLEIAWTKVVWKYNTREGKVVAPFFTRGTEGFSIDYKHDFYLADLLVKTGEASLPKVRRKPFDIKLIMKSLPVDRDPFLRWIFSQV
;
A
#
# COMPACT_ATOMS: atom_id res chain seq x y z
N MET A 1 7.13 23.63 -9.45
CA MET A 1 7.51 22.24 -9.11
C MET A 1 6.66 21.32 -9.96
N PRO A 2 7.09 20.08 -10.24
CA PRO A 2 6.21 19.13 -10.94
C PRO A 2 4.93 18.89 -10.14
N THR A 3 3.80 18.74 -10.84
CA THR A 3 2.51 18.41 -10.27
C THR A 3 2.47 16.94 -9.83
N LEU A 4 1.85 16.65 -8.68
CA LEU A 4 1.82 15.32 -8.08
C LEU A 4 0.41 14.88 -7.73
N LEU A 5 -0.05 13.80 -8.37
CA LEU A 5 -1.33 13.16 -8.09
C LEU A 5 -1.17 12.06 -7.02
N GLY A 6 -1.98 12.10 -5.96
CA GLY A 6 -2.09 11.03 -4.98
C GLY A 6 -3.16 10.02 -5.39
N LEU A 7 -2.78 8.78 -5.70
CA LEU A 7 -3.69 7.70 -6.05
C LEU A 7 -3.80 6.69 -4.92
N ILE A 8 -5.01 6.50 -4.39
CA ILE A 8 -5.33 5.56 -3.31
C ILE A 8 -6.17 4.41 -3.86
N PRO A 9 -5.61 3.22 -4.11
CA PRO A 9 -6.39 2.07 -4.57
C PRO A 9 -7.16 1.44 -3.42
N ALA A 10 -8.47 1.38 -3.53
CA ALA A 10 -9.33 0.81 -2.49
C ALA A 10 -10.51 0.03 -3.08
N ARG A 11 -10.27 -1.18 -3.60
CA ARG A 11 -11.33 -2.05 -4.09
C ARG A 11 -12.13 -2.69 -2.95
N ALA A 12 -13.41 -3.01 -3.18
CA ALA A 12 -14.28 -3.69 -2.23
C ALA A 12 -13.88 -5.16 -2.01
N GLY A 13 -13.50 -5.86 -3.08
CA GLY A 13 -13.26 -7.30 -3.12
C GLY A 13 -11.97 -7.78 -2.46
N SER A 14 -11.72 -7.41 -1.22
CA SER A 14 -10.57 -7.91 -0.43
C SER A 14 -10.82 -9.35 0.02
N LYS A 15 -10.08 -10.33 -0.54
CA LYS A 15 -10.31 -11.76 -0.28
C LYS A 15 -9.86 -12.23 1.10
N ARG A 16 -8.70 -11.77 1.59
CA ARG A 16 -8.10 -12.23 2.86
C ARG A 16 -8.78 -11.59 4.08
N VAL A 17 -9.16 -10.32 3.96
CA VAL A 17 -9.88 -9.57 4.98
C VAL A 17 -10.98 -8.77 4.28
N PRO A 18 -12.26 -9.19 4.36
CA PRO A 18 -13.37 -8.48 3.72
C PRO A 18 -13.41 -7.01 4.16
N ALA A 19 -13.69 -6.11 3.21
CA ALA A 19 -13.77 -4.67 3.41
C ALA A 19 -12.54 -4.03 4.10
N LYS A 20 -11.37 -4.67 4.03
CA LYS A 20 -10.12 -4.30 4.72
C LYS A 20 -9.86 -2.80 4.79
N ASN A 21 -10.03 -2.09 3.67
CA ASN A 21 -9.70 -0.67 3.54
C ASN A 21 -10.56 0.26 4.42
N ILE A 22 -11.73 -0.21 4.84
CA ILE A 22 -12.66 0.55 5.67
C ILE A 22 -12.91 -0.06 7.04
N LEU A 23 -12.25 -1.18 7.39
CA LEU A 23 -12.29 -1.69 8.76
C LEU A 23 -11.62 -0.70 9.71
N PRO A 24 -12.14 -0.57 10.94
CA PRO A 24 -11.59 0.36 11.91
C PRO A 24 -10.22 -0.10 12.44
N LEU A 25 -9.36 0.87 12.69
CA LEU A 25 -8.14 0.75 13.47
C LEU A 25 -8.11 1.98 14.37
N SER A 26 -8.01 1.80 15.68
CA SER A 26 -7.94 2.93 16.65
C SER A 26 -8.95 4.05 16.36
N GLY A 27 -10.23 3.69 16.15
CA GLY A 27 -11.35 4.62 16.01
C GLY A 27 -11.63 5.15 14.60
N HIS A 28 -10.80 4.89 13.59
CA HIS A 28 -11.03 5.33 12.21
C HIS A 28 -10.89 4.20 11.20
N PRO A 29 -11.64 4.21 10.07
CA PRO A 29 -11.39 3.31 8.96
C PRO A 29 -9.95 3.38 8.46
N LEU A 30 -9.36 2.24 8.13
CA LEU A 30 -7.94 2.12 7.73
C LEU A 30 -7.52 3.15 6.66
N ILE A 31 -8.36 3.38 5.66
CA ILE A 31 -8.11 4.35 4.58
C ILE A 31 -7.95 5.80 5.09
N ALA A 32 -8.56 6.14 6.25
CA ALA A 32 -8.50 7.49 6.80
C ALA A 32 -7.07 7.94 7.12
N TYR A 33 -6.23 7.02 7.58
CA TYR A 33 -4.82 7.30 7.89
C TYR A 33 -4.02 7.64 6.65
N THR A 34 -4.28 6.93 5.53
CA THR A 34 -3.66 7.22 4.24
C THR A 34 -4.07 8.58 3.71
N ILE A 35 -5.37 8.91 3.76
CA ILE A 35 -5.86 10.23 3.34
C ILE A 35 -5.26 11.33 4.21
N SER A 36 -5.24 11.11 5.53
CA SER A 36 -4.71 12.11 6.48
C SER A 36 -3.22 12.37 6.28
N SER A 37 -2.41 11.33 6.10
CA SER A 37 -0.98 11.51 5.84
C SER A 37 -0.71 12.19 4.50
N ALA A 38 -1.48 11.83 3.45
CA ALA A 38 -1.38 12.47 2.14
C ALA A 38 -1.72 13.97 2.24
N LYS A 39 -2.84 14.33 2.87
CA LYS A 39 -3.23 15.75 3.08
C LYS A 39 -2.22 16.51 3.94
N ALA A 40 -1.74 15.91 5.02
CA ALA A 40 -0.77 16.54 5.91
C ALA A 40 0.61 16.73 5.26
N SER A 41 0.93 15.99 4.20
CA SER A 41 2.16 16.20 3.43
C SER A 41 2.17 17.54 2.69
N GLY A 42 1.01 18.03 2.26
CA GLY A 42 0.88 19.26 1.48
C GLY A 42 1.53 19.22 0.10
N LEU A 43 1.79 18.01 -0.43
CA LEU A 43 2.51 17.82 -1.69
C LEU A 43 1.61 17.52 -2.89
N PHE A 44 0.41 17.01 -2.64
CA PHE A 44 -0.49 16.56 -3.70
C PHE A 44 -1.39 17.69 -4.19
N ASP A 45 -1.40 17.91 -5.49
CA ASP A 45 -2.35 18.80 -6.14
C ASP A 45 -3.77 18.23 -6.05
N LYS A 46 -3.89 16.90 -6.13
CA LYS A 46 -5.15 16.17 -5.96
C LYS A 46 -4.91 14.82 -5.28
N ILE A 47 -5.84 14.38 -4.44
CA ILE A 47 -5.82 13.05 -3.79
C ILE A 47 -7.08 12.31 -4.21
N VAL A 48 -6.91 11.29 -5.04
CA VAL A 48 -8.00 10.53 -5.67
C VAL A 48 -8.02 9.08 -5.17
N ILE A 49 -9.20 8.62 -4.77
CA ILE A 49 -9.43 7.20 -4.48
C ILE A 49 -10.02 6.53 -5.71
N SER A 50 -9.36 5.47 -6.16
CA SER A 50 -9.90 4.57 -7.17
C SER A 50 -10.56 3.38 -6.48
N THR A 51 -11.89 3.31 -6.52
CA THR A 51 -12.71 2.27 -5.88
C THR A 51 -13.87 1.85 -6.76
N ASP A 52 -14.33 0.62 -6.59
CA ASP A 52 -15.54 0.03 -7.20
C ASP A 52 -16.73 0.01 -6.23
N SER A 53 -16.62 0.68 -5.05
CA SER A 53 -17.60 0.63 -3.97
C SER A 53 -18.12 2.01 -3.59
N GLU A 54 -19.45 2.19 -3.64
CA GLU A 54 -20.11 3.41 -3.16
C GLU A 54 -19.89 3.65 -1.66
N LEU A 55 -19.75 2.59 -0.85
CA LEU A 55 -19.47 2.74 0.57
C LEU A 55 -18.05 3.30 0.78
N ILE A 56 -17.05 2.75 0.09
CA ILE A 56 -15.67 3.27 0.16
C ILE A 56 -15.60 4.69 -0.39
N ARG A 57 -16.36 5.02 -1.44
CA ARG A 57 -16.53 6.39 -1.96
C ARG A 57 -16.99 7.35 -0.87
N LYS A 58 -18.10 7.00 -0.18
CA LYS A 58 -18.64 7.82 0.92
C LYS A 58 -17.62 8.03 2.05
N VAL A 59 -16.92 6.96 2.44
CA VAL A 59 -15.84 7.03 3.45
C VAL A 59 -14.73 7.96 2.97
N GLY A 60 -14.27 7.81 1.74
CA GLY A 60 -13.17 8.62 1.18
C GLY A 60 -13.50 10.12 1.14
N ILE A 61 -14.69 10.46 0.66
CA ILE A 61 -15.20 11.85 0.62
C ILE A 61 -15.30 12.43 2.02
N HIS A 62 -15.81 11.66 3.00
CA HIS A 62 -15.90 12.09 4.39
C HIS A 62 -14.53 12.51 4.95
N TYR A 63 -13.46 11.79 4.64
CA TYR A 63 -12.10 12.13 5.08
C TYR A 63 -11.40 13.16 4.16
N GLY A 64 -12.05 13.58 3.08
CA GLY A 64 -11.63 14.70 2.22
C GLY A 64 -10.67 14.31 1.10
N ALA A 65 -10.78 13.09 0.61
CA ALA A 65 -10.26 12.68 -0.70
C ALA A 65 -11.33 12.87 -1.78
N GLU A 66 -10.91 12.94 -3.03
CA GLU A 66 -11.79 12.97 -4.18
C GLU A 66 -12.06 11.56 -4.71
N VAL A 67 -13.29 11.32 -5.17
CA VAL A 67 -13.69 10.06 -5.82
C VAL A 67 -14.57 10.41 -7.03
N PRO A 68 -13.97 10.98 -8.08
CA PRO A 68 -14.72 11.53 -9.22
C PRO A 68 -15.38 10.45 -10.08
N PHE A 69 -14.89 9.21 -10.00
CA PHE A 69 -15.40 8.07 -10.77
C PHE A 69 -15.49 6.81 -9.90
N LEU A 70 -16.22 5.81 -10.36
CA LEU A 70 -16.12 4.43 -9.85
C LEU A 70 -15.26 3.60 -10.81
N ARG A 71 -14.36 2.81 -10.21
CA ARG A 71 -13.53 1.88 -10.97
C ARG A 71 -14.39 0.78 -11.59
N PRO A 72 -14.32 0.54 -12.91
CA PRO A 72 -14.99 -0.58 -13.53
C PRO A 72 -14.61 -1.93 -12.90
N ALA A 73 -15.59 -2.81 -12.73
CA ALA A 73 -15.41 -4.12 -12.09
C ALA A 73 -14.28 -4.96 -12.72
N LYS A 74 -14.10 -4.86 -14.05
CA LYS A 74 -13.02 -5.53 -14.79
C LYS A 74 -11.61 -5.12 -14.33
N PHE A 75 -11.45 -3.93 -13.73
CA PHE A 75 -10.20 -3.42 -13.18
C PHE A 75 -10.11 -3.56 -11.64
N ALA A 76 -11.10 -4.20 -11.00
CA ALA A 76 -11.17 -4.38 -9.56
C ALA A 76 -11.06 -5.86 -9.13
N THR A 77 -10.75 -6.77 -10.05
CA THR A 77 -10.60 -8.21 -9.75
C THR A 77 -9.34 -8.48 -8.92
N SER A 78 -9.23 -9.70 -8.37
CA SER A 78 -8.05 -10.10 -7.59
C SER A 78 -6.79 -10.29 -8.45
N THR A 79 -6.94 -10.41 -9.75
CA THR A 79 -5.86 -10.65 -10.73
C THR A 79 -5.64 -9.48 -11.67
N SER A 80 -6.45 -8.42 -11.58
CA SER A 80 -6.27 -7.21 -12.41
C SER A 80 -4.93 -6.54 -12.10
N PRO A 81 -4.03 -6.36 -13.11
CA PRO A 81 -2.79 -5.64 -12.93
C PRO A 81 -3.03 -4.18 -12.54
N ASP A 82 -2.16 -3.63 -11.68
CA ASP A 82 -2.29 -2.24 -11.23
C ASP A 82 -2.32 -1.22 -12.38
N ILE A 83 -1.61 -1.48 -13.46
CA ILE A 83 -1.57 -0.56 -14.61
C ILE A 83 -2.95 -0.27 -15.20
N GLN A 84 -3.89 -1.22 -15.11
CA GLN A 84 -5.23 -1.04 -15.67
C GLN A 84 -6.03 0.02 -14.90
N TRP A 85 -6.05 -0.07 -13.56
CA TRP A 85 -6.78 0.91 -12.76
C TRP A 85 -6.05 2.26 -12.71
N ILE A 86 -4.72 2.29 -12.85
CA ILE A 86 -3.95 3.54 -12.95
C ILE A 86 -4.29 4.27 -14.24
N LYS A 87 -4.25 3.57 -15.39
CA LYS A 87 -4.65 4.15 -16.67
C LYS A 87 -6.08 4.68 -16.63
N HIS A 88 -7.01 3.89 -16.12
CA HIS A 88 -8.39 4.32 -15.93
C HIS A 88 -8.45 5.60 -15.09
N ALA A 89 -7.79 5.63 -13.93
CA ALA A 89 -7.81 6.80 -13.06
C ALA A 89 -7.25 8.05 -13.76
N LEU A 90 -6.14 7.93 -14.48
CA LEU A 90 -5.53 9.03 -15.22
C LEU A 90 -6.40 9.50 -16.41
N SER A 91 -7.14 8.59 -17.07
CA SER A 91 -8.02 8.93 -18.19
C SER A 91 -9.35 9.55 -17.76
N GLU A 92 -9.78 9.35 -16.51
CA GLU A 92 -11.03 9.92 -15.95
C GLU A 92 -10.81 11.29 -15.30
N LEU A 93 -9.58 11.77 -15.26
CA LEU A 93 -9.25 13.09 -14.73
C LEU A 93 -9.06 14.07 -15.90
N ASP A 94 -9.67 15.25 -15.79
CA ASP A 94 -9.59 16.31 -16.79
C ASP A 94 -8.23 17.05 -16.79
N GLU A 95 -7.36 16.74 -15.83
CA GLU A 95 -6.08 17.40 -15.59
C GLU A 95 -4.91 16.45 -15.78
N ASP A 96 -3.83 16.93 -16.39
CA ASP A 96 -2.57 16.22 -16.50
C ASP A 96 -1.68 16.48 -15.29
N TYR A 97 -1.02 15.41 -14.83
CA TYR A 97 -0.05 15.46 -13.72
C TYR A 97 1.31 14.95 -14.20
N ASP A 98 2.39 15.64 -13.78
CA ASP A 98 3.76 15.21 -14.12
C ASP A 98 4.11 13.87 -13.51
N ALA A 99 3.66 13.63 -12.27
CA ALA A 99 3.92 12.42 -11.52
C ALA A 99 2.69 11.96 -10.72
N PHE A 100 2.67 10.68 -10.36
CA PHE A 100 1.69 10.13 -9.45
C PHE A 100 2.36 9.33 -8.33
N ALA A 101 1.71 9.28 -7.17
CA ALA A 101 2.09 8.42 -6.05
C ALA A 101 0.99 7.41 -5.75
N ILE A 102 1.33 6.14 -5.65
CA ILE A 102 0.41 5.10 -5.17
C ILE A 102 0.55 5.00 -3.65
N LEU A 103 -0.54 5.26 -2.95
CA LEU A 103 -0.61 5.25 -1.48
C LEU A 103 -1.60 4.17 -1.04
N ARG A 104 -1.11 2.97 -0.74
CA ARG A 104 -2.01 1.87 -0.35
C ARG A 104 -2.55 2.08 1.07
N PRO A 105 -3.87 1.88 1.30
CA PRO A 105 -4.48 1.98 2.63
C PRO A 105 -3.87 1.01 3.64
N THR A 106 -3.31 -0.10 3.18
CA THR A 106 -2.74 -1.16 4.01
C THR A 106 -1.48 -0.77 4.79
N SER A 107 -0.91 0.41 4.53
CA SER A 107 0.27 0.92 5.26
C SER A 107 -0.13 2.06 6.21
N PRO A 108 -0.68 1.72 7.40
CA PRO A 108 -1.26 2.71 8.32
C PRO A 108 -0.21 3.62 8.95
N PHE A 109 1.03 3.17 9.08
CA PHE A 109 2.11 3.91 9.75
C PHE A 109 2.92 4.81 8.81
N ARG A 110 2.53 4.91 7.52
CA ARG A 110 3.09 5.89 6.60
C ARG A 110 2.67 7.30 7.01
N THR A 111 3.63 8.13 7.40
CA THR A 111 3.41 9.49 7.84
C THR A 111 3.52 10.51 6.69
N ALA A 112 3.14 11.76 6.96
CA ALA A 112 3.37 12.88 6.05
C ALA A 112 4.88 13.07 5.75
N ASP A 113 5.74 12.87 6.76
CA ASP A 113 7.18 12.99 6.59
C ASP A 113 7.78 11.88 5.74
N THR A 114 7.25 10.67 5.82
CA THR A 114 7.59 9.56 4.90
C THR A 114 7.33 9.97 3.45
N ILE A 115 6.16 10.56 3.17
CA ILE A 115 5.78 11.01 1.83
C ILE A 115 6.69 12.16 1.35
N LYS A 116 6.93 13.15 2.22
CA LYS A 116 7.84 14.28 1.90
C LYS A 116 9.26 13.81 1.61
N ARG A 117 9.78 12.86 2.38
CA ARG A 117 11.10 12.28 2.18
C ARG A 117 11.17 11.53 0.85
N ALA A 118 10.16 10.72 0.53
CA ALA A 118 10.10 10.00 -0.73
C ALA A 118 10.05 10.93 -1.95
N TRP A 119 9.24 12.00 -1.90
CA TRP A 119 9.17 13.00 -2.97
C TRP A 119 10.50 13.71 -3.19
N ARG A 120 11.16 14.15 -2.10
CA ARG A 120 12.49 14.76 -2.20
C ARG A 120 13.53 13.81 -2.82
N GLU A 121 13.52 12.54 -2.42
CA GLU A 121 14.44 11.54 -2.99
C GLU A 121 14.14 11.27 -4.47
N PHE A 122 12.87 11.23 -4.86
CA PHE A 122 12.46 11.07 -6.26
C PHE A 122 12.98 12.22 -7.13
N LEU A 123 12.76 13.45 -6.71
CA LEU A 123 13.22 14.64 -7.46
C LEU A 123 14.75 14.77 -7.53
N ARG A 124 15.46 14.35 -6.49
CA ARG A 124 16.92 14.39 -6.44
C ARG A 124 17.59 13.40 -7.39
N LYS A 125 16.98 12.25 -7.59
CA LYS A 125 17.52 11.18 -8.45
C LYS A 125 17.22 11.47 -9.91
N ARG A 126 18.27 11.87 -10.65
CA ARG A 126 18.14 12.12 -12.09
C ARG A 126 18.06 10.81 -12.88
N ARG A 127 17.33 10.83 -14.01
CA ARG A 127 17.22 9.69 -14.96
C ARG A 127 16.55 8.44 -14.40
N ILE A 128 15.69 8.58 -13.41
CA ILE A 128 14.83 7.48 -12.95
C ILE A 128 13.41 7.65 -13.49
N ASP A 129 12.72 6.54 -13.66
CA ASP A 129 11.31 6.51 -14.02
C ASP A 129 10.42 6.50 -12.78
N SER A 130 10.86 5.82 -11.72
CA SER A 130 10.11 5.69 -10.49
C SER A 130 11.00 5.40 -9.27
N ILE A 131 10.40 5.56 -8.08
CA ILE A 131 10.92 4.99 -6.83
C ILE A 131 9.90 4.02 -6.25
N ARG A 132 10.41 3.00 -5.56
CA ARG A 132 9.60 1.99 -4.88
C ARG A 132 10.08 1.80 -3.45
N ALA A 133 9.14 1.79 -2.51
CA ALA A 133 9.44 1.52 -1.11
C ALA A 133 9.92 0.08 -0.94
N VAL A 134 11.05 -0.06 -0.22
CA VAL A 134 11.69 -1.33 0.08
C VAL A 134 12.17 -1.36 1.53
N GLU A 135 12.29 -2.56 2.08
CA GLU A 135 12.90 -2.82 3.38
C GLU A 135 13.82 -4.03 3.31
N LEU A 136 14.69 -4.18 4.31
CA LEU A 136 15.57 -5.35 4.38
C LEU A 136 14.71 -6.61 4.47
N CYS A 137 15.01 -7.58 3.62
CA CYS A 137 14.26 -8.84 3.57
C CYS A 137 14.52 -9.67 4.83
N HIS A 138 13.47 -10.01 5.59
CA HIS A 138 13.58 -10.92 6.74
C HIS A 138 13.76 -12.37 6.28
N GLU A 139 12.98 -12.79 5.27
CA GLU A 139 13.06 -14.11 4.68
C GLU A 139 13.94 -14.06 3.42
N HIS A 140 15.21 -14.41 3.56
CA HIS A 140 16.20 -14.25 2.47
C HIS A 140 15.89 -15.18 1.29
N PRO A 141 15.80 -14.67 0.04
CA PRO A 141 15.44 -15.47 -1.14
C PRO A 141 16.43 -16.59 -1.44
N GLY A 142 17.69 -16.48 -1.01
CA GLY A 142 18.67 -17.56 -1.08
C GLY A 142 18.34 -18.78 -0.21
N LYS A 143 17.37 -18.68 0.69
CA LYS A 143 16.84 -19.75 1.53
C LYS A 143 15.43 -20.18 1.13
N MET A 144 14.91 -19.69 0.01
CA MET A 144 13.59 -20.06 -0.52
C MET A 144 13.69 -21.25 -1.49
N TRP A 145 12.64 -22.08 -1.50
CA TRP A 145 12.60 -23.32 -2.26
C TRP A 145 11.34 -23.40 -3.12
N ILE A 146 11.46 -24.02 -4.30
CA ILE A 146 10.33 -24.43 -5.13
C ILE A 146 10.08 -25.91 -4.88
N VAL A 147 8.90 -26.24 -4.36
CA VAL A 147 8.47 -27.63 -4.11
C VAL A 147 7.72 -28.17 -5.31
N ARG A 148 8.06 -29.39 -5.75
CA ARG A 148 7.35 -30.13 -6.81
C ARG A 148 7.22 -31.59 -6.39
N GLY A 149 6.00 -32.01 -6.03
CA GLY A 149 5.75 -33.33 -5.46
C GLY A 149 6.56 -33.52 -4.16
N GLU A 150 7.35 -34.58 -4.08
CA GLU A 150 8.17 -34.95 -2.92
C GLU A 150 9.58 -34.34 -2.93
N THR A 151 9.92 -33.55 -3.97
CA THR A 151 11.24 -32.94 -4.10
C THR A 151 11.17 -31.42 -4.08
N MET A 152 12.29 -30.77 -3.74
CA MET A 152 12.40 -29.32 -3.79
C MET A 152 13.76 -28.91 -4.35
N ARG A 153 13.78 -27.72 -4.97
CA ARG A 153 15.01 -27.07 -5.45
C ARG A 153 15.08 -25.62 -4.97
N PRO A 154 16.28 -25.05 -4.81
CA PRO A 154 16.39 -23.61 -4.50
C PRO A 154 15.64 -22.74 -5.50
N LEU A 155 15.01 -21.66 -5.02
CA LEU A 155 14.36 -20.66 -5.87
C LEU A 155 15.38 -20.01 -6.83
N LEU A 156 16.54 -19.63 -6.29
CA LEU A 156 17.64 -19.05 -7.06
C LEU A 156 18.67 -20.13 -7.44
N ASP A 157 19.22 -20.06 -8.65
CA ASP A 157 20.36 -20.88 -9.03
C ASP A 157 21.59 -20.46 -8.21
N GLN A 158 22.15 -21.41 -7.48
CA GLN A 158 23.30 -21.24 -6.59
C GLN A 158 24.45 -22.21 -6.94
N SER A 159 24.36 -22.88 -8.09
CA SER A 159 25.33 -23.90 -8.53
C SER A 159 26.75 -23.34 -8.73
N HIS A 160 26.83 -22.04 -9.04
CA HIS A 160 28.12 -21.32 -9.22
C HIS A 160 28.80 -20.94 -7.90
N LEU A 161 28.14 -21.14 -6.76
CA LEU A 161 28.67 -20.77 -5.44
C LEU A 161 29.40 -21.97 -4.81
N LYS A 162 30.63 -21.73 -4.27
CA LYS A 162 31.37 -22.75 -3.51
C LYS A 162 30.58 -23.27 -2.32
N VAL A 163 29.84 -22.41 -1.62
CA VAL A 163 28.87 -22.77 -0.57
C VAL A 163 27.56 -22.04 -0.89
N ALA A 164 26.50 -22.80 -1.08
CA ALA A 164 25.19 -22.26 -1.43
C ALA A 164 24.62 -21.37 -0.31
N TRP A 165 23.87 -20.33 -0.67
CA TRP A 165 23.31 -19.39 0.32
C TRP A 165 22.37 -20.05 1.32
N HIS A 166 21.60 -21.07 0.93
CA HIS A 166 20.72 -21.79 1.85
C HIS A 166 21.50 -22.53 2.96
N ALA A 167 22.79 -22.84 2.74
CA ALA A 167 23.66 -23.49 3.74
C ALA A 167 24.46 -22.48 4.59
N ARG A 168 24.37 -21.15 4.32
CA ARG A 168 25.10 -20.14 5.08
C ARG A 168 24.26 -19.57 6.23
N GLN A 169 24.96 -19.01 7.23
CA GLN A 169 24.32 -18.19 8.27
C GLN A 169 23.76 -16.89 7.67
N TYR A 170 22.68 -16.36 8.24
CA TYR A 170 22.03 -15.14 7.73
C TYR A 170 22.98 -13.95 7.60
N GLN A 171 23.87 -13.76 8.58
CA GLN A 171 24.85 -12.67 8.61
C GLN A 171 25.88 -12.73 7.48
N ALA A 172 26.10 -13.91 6.91
CA ALA A 172 27.02 -14.14 5.78
C ALA A 172 26.33 -14.01 4.39
N LEU A 173 25.03 -13.70 4.37
CA LEU A 173 24.27 -13.52 3.14
C LEU A 173 24.36 -12.07 2.65
N PRO A 174 24.29 -11.82 1.33
CA PRO A 174 24.20 -10.47 0.80
C PRO A 174 22.89 -9.81 1.29
N LYS A 175 22.94 -8.48 1.50
CA LYS A 175 21.73 -7.72 1.81
C LYS A 175 20.77 -7.71 0.62
N VAL A 176 19.58 -8.22 0.82
CA VAL A 176 18.50 -8.23 -0.17
C VAL A 176 17.31 -7.46 0.40
N TYR A 177 16.63 -6.73 -0.47
CA TYR A 177 15.49 -5.90 -0.08
C TYR A 177 14.22 -6.41 -0.73
N VAL A 178 13.13 -6.39 0.02
CA VAL A 178 11.79 -6.70 -0.46
C VAL A 178 11.00 -5.42 -0.65
N GLN A 179 10.20 -5.34 -1.70
CA GLN A 179 9.26 -4.24 -1.88
C GLN A 179 8.15 -4.34 -0.83
N ASN A 180 7.74 -3.19 -0.28
CA ASN A 180 6.60 -3.10 0.61
C ASN A 180 5.50 -2.18 0.06
N SER A 181 4.38 -2.11 0.77
CA SER A 181 3.19 -1.37 0.34
C SER A 181 3.20 0.11 0.71
N CYS A 182 4.28 0.62 1.30
CA CYS A 182 4.34 1.96 1.85
C CYS A 182 3.97 3.02 0.80
N LEU A 183 4.75 3.12 -0.28
CA LEU A 183 4.45 4.00 -1.42
C LEU A 183 5.27 3.65 -2.65
N GLU A 184 4.78 4.13 -3.78
CA GLU A 184 5.47 4.15 -5.07
C GLU A 184 5.25 5.54 -5.67
N ILE A 185 6.27 6.14 -6.30
CA ILE A 185 6.14 7.39 -7.05
C ILE A 185 6.74 7.18 -8.43
N ALA A 186 6.03 7.61 -9.48
CA ALA A 186 6.50 7.50 -10.85
C ALA A 186 6.12 8.73 -11.68
N TRP A 187 6.90 9.00 -12.72
CA TRP A 187 6.49 9.97 -13.75
C TRP A 187 5.29 9.41 -14.52
N THR A 188 4.27 10.23 -14.74
CA THR A 188 3.02 9.81 -15.44
C THR A 188 3.30 9.32 -16.87
N LYS A 189 4.31 9.88 -17.52
CA LYS A 189 4.74 9.43 -18.86
C LYS A 189 5.05 7.94 -18.98
N VAL A 190 5.46 7.26 -17.89
CA VAL A 190 5.80 5.82 -17.96
C VAL A 190 4.58 4.95 -18.22
N VAL A 191 3.41 5.40 -17.74
CA VAL A 191 2.13 4.70 -17.92
C VAL A 191 1.77 4.59 -19.41
N TRP A 192 1.97 5.68 -20.14
CA TRP A 192 1.63 5.75 -21.56
C TRP A 192 2.74 5.21 -22.45
N LYS A 193 4.00 5.55 -22.14
CA LYS A 193 5.16 5.16 -22.95
C LYS A 193 5.51 3.68 -22.85
N TYR A 194 5.42 3.10 -21.64
CA TYR A 194 5.91 1.74 -21.39
C TYR A 194 4.80 0.77 -21.00
N ASN A 195 3.56 1.24 -20.83
CA ASN A 195 2.44 0.43 -20.32
C ASN A 195 2.74 -0.24 -18.98
N THR A 196 3.51 0.43 -18.12
CA THR A 196 3.87 -0.02 -16.78
C THR A 196 3.61 1.11 -15.77
N ARG A 197 3.59 0.78 -14.49
CA ARG A 197 3.47 1.76 -13.41
C ARG A 197 4.83 2.25 -12.90
N GLU A 198 5.90 1.52 -13.20
CA GLU A 198 7.25 1.79 -12.72
C GLU A 198 8.24 2.29 -13.77
N GLY A 199 7.99 2.03 -15.06
CA GLY A 199 8.94 2.35 -16.13
C GLY A 199 10.10 1.34 -16.22
N LYS A 200 11.27 1.79 -16.68
CA LYS A 200 12.46 0.95 -16.90
C LYS A 200 13.52 1.12 -15.80
N VAL A 201 13.66 2.31 -15.23
CA VAL A 201 14.68 2.63 -14.22
C VAL A 201 14.01 2.91 -12.89
N VAL A 202 14.00 1.92 -12.00
CA VAL A 202 13.39 1.98 -10.68
C VAL A 202 14.46 2.19 -9.63
N ALA A 203 14.33 3.21 -8.79
CA ALA A 203 15.22 3.43 -7.67
C ALA A 203 14.57 3.02 -6.33
N PRO A 204 15.34 2.53 -5.35
CA PRO A 204 14.80 2.19 -4.05
C PRO A 204 14.52 3.44 -3.21
N PHE A 205 13.44 3.37 -2.43
CA PHE A 205 13.16 4.22 -1.29
C PHE A 205 13.14 3.35 -0.03
N PHE A 206 14.12 3.52 0.84
CA PHE A 206 14.23 2.72 2.06
C PHE A 206 13.26 3.22 3.13
N THR A 207 12.34 2.34 3.53
CA THR A 207 11.46 2.60 4.67
C THR A 207 12.22 2.47 6.00
N ARG A 208 11.69 3.11 7.05
CA ARG A 208 12.30 3.18 8.38
C ARG A 208 11.32 2.70 9.44
N GLY A 209 11.79 1.95 10.42
CA GLY A 209 10.94 1.44 11.51
C GLY A 209 9.69 0.76 10.97
N THR A 210 8.52 1.21 11.41
CA THR A 210 7.22 0.63 11.03
C THR A 210 6.62 1.16 9.73
N GLU A 211 7.31 2.06 8.99
CA GLU A 211 6.79 2.63 7.72
C GLU A 211 6.43 1.58 6.67
N GLY A 212 7.19 0.46 6.64
CA GLY A 212 6.99 -0.66 5.71
C GLY A 212 5.87 -1.63 6.11
N PHE A 213 5.35 -1.53 7.33
CA PHE A 213 4.31 -2.42 7.83
C PHE A 213 3.07 -2.39 6.94
N SER A 214 2.55 -3.59 6.62
CA SER A 214 1.37 -3.75 5.78
C SER A 214 0.34 -4.65 6.46
N ILE A 215 -0.91 -4.22 6.44
CA ILE A 215 -2.05 -5.03 6.88
C ILE A 215 -2.53 -5.85 5.68
N ASP A 216 -2.27 -7.15 5.69
CA ASP A 216 -2.67 -8.08 4.64
C ASP A 216 -3.57 -9.20 5.12
N TYR A 217 -3.48 -9.58 6.38
CA TYR A 217 -4.24 -10.62 7.06
C TYR A 217 -4.94 -10.09 8.31
N LYS A 218 -5.82 -10.90 8.91
CA LYS A 218 -6.52 -10.54 10.16
C LYS A 218 -5.56 -10.30 11.33
N HIS A 219 -4.51 -11.10 11.44
CA HIS A 219 -3.51 -10.95 12.52
C HIS A 219 -2.70 -9.67 12.41
N ASP A 220 -2.56 -9.08 11.22
CA ASP A 220 -1.86 -7.80 11.07
C ASP A 220 -2.65 -6.65 11.73
N PHE A 221 -3.99 -6.74 11.79
CA PHE A 221 -4.78 -5.77 12.56
C PHE A 221 -4.51 -5.87 14.06
N TYR A 222 -4.42 -7.10 14.61
CA TYR A 222 -4.07 -7.28 16.02
C TYR A 222 -2.68 -6.72 16.31
N LEU A 223 -1.72 -6.99 15.43
CA LEU A 223 -0.36 -6.49 15.58
C LEU A 223 -0.31 -4.96 15.45
N ALA A 224 -1.02 -4.38 14.48
CA ALA A 224 -1.09 -2.92 14.32
C ALA A 224 -1.68 -2.25 15.57
N ASP A 225 -2.76 -2.79 16.12
CA ASP A 225 -3.40 -2.30 17.34
C ASP A 225 -2.46 -2.39 18.55
N LEU A 226 -1.75 -3.51 18.69
CA LEU A 226 -0.74 -3.71 19.74
C LEU A 226 0.39 -2.68 19.64
N LEU A 227 1.00 -2.53 18.45
CA LEU A 227 2.09 -1.57 18.22
C LEU A 227 1.67 -0.13 18.55
N VAL A 228 0.41 0.23 18.28
CA VAL A 228 -0.11 1.55 18.66
C VAL A 228 -0.29 1.67 20.16
N LYS A 229 -0.86 0.65 20.83
CA LYS A 229 -1.11 0.63 22.28
C LYS A 229 0.18 0.62 23.10
N THR A 230 1.22 -0.04 22.61
CA THR A 230 2.55 -0.08 23.26
C THR A 230 3.40 1.16 22.95
N GLY A 231 2.98 2.01 22.01
CA GLY A 231 3.75 3.20 21.59
C GLY A 231 4.91 2.89 20.64
N GLU A 232 5.02 1.65 20.15
CA GLU A 232 6.05 1.24 19.19
C GLU A 232 5.78 1.75 17.77
N ALA A 233 4.52 2.08 17.47
CA ALA A 233 4.13 2.74 16.24
C ALA A 233 3.11 3.85 16.52
N SER A 234 3.10 4.87 15.66
CA SER A 234 2.12 5.97 15.72
C SER A 234 1.34 6.08 14.42
N LEU A 235 0.03 6.25 14.56
CA LEU A 235 -0.86 6.51 13.42
C LEU A 235 -0.85 7.99 13.04
N PRO A 236 -0.98 8.33 11.75
CA PRO A 236 -1.20 9.71 11.31
C PRO A 236 -2.42 10.31 12.01
N LYS A 237 -2.31 11.56 12.46
CA LYS A 237 -3.41 12.24 13.14
C LYS A 237 -4.58 12.49 12.17
N VAL A 238 -5.72 11.88 12.43
CA VAL A 238 -6.97 12.11 11.70
C VAL A 238 -7.72 13.27 12.35
N ARG A 239 -7.96 14.36 11.59
CA ARG A 239 -8.63 15.58 12.12
C ARG A 239 -10.16 15.54 11.97
N ARG A 240 -10.68 14.67 11.09
CA ARG A 240 -12.13 14.50 10.89
C ARG A 240 -12.71 13.62 11.97
N LYS A 241 -13.98 13.85 12.30
CA LYS A 241 -14.75 12.95 13.18
C LYS A 241 -14.77 11.54 12.57
N PRO A 242 -14.84 10.48 13.38
CA PRO A 242 -15.01 9.13 12.88
C PRO A 242 -16.21 9.04 11.92
N PHE A 243 -16.05 8.24 10.84
CA PHE A 243 -17.17 7.91 9.97
C PHE A 243 -18.17 7.02 10.73
N ASP A 244 -19.46 7.10 10.38
CA ASP A 244 -20.46 6.25 11.00
C ASP A 244 -20.19 4.77 10.73
N ILE A 245 -19.61 4.12 11.72
CA ILE A 245 -19.16 2.73 11.65
C ILE A 245 -20.33 1.74 11.50
N LYS A 246 -21.55 2.12 11.93
CA LYS A 246 -22.74 1.28 11.76
C LYS A 246 -23.06 1.03 10.29
N LEU A 247 -22.73 1.99 9.42
CA LEU A 247 -22.89 1.80 7.97
C LEU A 247 -21.93 0.73 7.42
N ILE A 248 -20.71 0.65 7.97
CA ILE A 248 -19.72 -0.38 7.60
C ILE A 248 -20.18 -1.74 8.15
N MET A 249 -20.59 -1.80 9.42
CA MET A 249 -21.04 -3.03 10.07
C MET A 249 -22.23 -3.68 9.33
N LYS A 250 -23.20 -2.87 8.87
CA LYS A 250 -24.37 -3.37 8.11
C LYS A 250 -23.99 -4.09 6.82
N SER A 251 -22.82 -3.80 6.25
CA SER A 251 -22.34 -4.41 5.01
C SER A 251 -21.54 -5.70 5.23
N LEU A 252 -21.36 -6.14 6.49
CA LEU A 252 -20.48 -7.24 6.86
C LEU A 252 -21.18 -8.25 7.79
N PRO A 253 -20.81 -9.54 7.75
CA PRO A 253 -21.36 -10.58 8.62
C PRO A 253 -20.72 -10.54 10.02
N VAL A 254 -20.84 -9.41 10.75
CA VAL A 254 -20.16 -9.16 12.02
C VAL A 254 -20.44 -10.25 13.06
N ASP A 255 -21.68 -10.69 13.18
CA ASP A 255 -22.07 -11.69 14.18
C ASP A 255 -21.50 -13.09 13.91
N ARG A 256 -21.08 -13.36 12.68
CA ARG A 256 -20.58 -14.68 12.25
C ARG A 256 -19.06 -14.77 12.23
N ASP A 257 -18.33 -13.64 12.30
CA ASP A 257 -16.87 -13.61 12.24
C ASP A 257 -16.28 -13.06 13.55
N PRO A 258 -15.58 -13.88 14.36
CA PRO A 258 -14.96 -13.45 15.61
C PRO A 258 -14.00 -12.27 15.45
N PHE A 259 -13.27 -12.20 14.32
CA PHE A 259 -12.39 -11.07 14.02
C PHE A 259 -13.19 -9.78 13.80
N LEU A 260 -14.31 -9.83 13.07
CA LEU A 260 -15.15 -8.64 12.86
C LEU A 260 -15.79 -8.18 14.17
N ARG A 261 -16.24 -9.11 15.03
CA ARG A 261 -16.70 -8.75 16.39
C ARG A 261 -15.62 -8.05 17.19
N TRP A 262 -14.41 -8.60 17.20
CA TRP A 262 -13.30 -8.00 17.90
C TRP A 262 -12.96 -6.61 17.36
N ILE A 263 -12.80 -6.44 16.05
CA ILE A 263 -12.35 -5.17 15.48
C ILE A 263 -13.37 -4.05 15.70
N PHE A 264 -14.65 -4.37 15.67
CA PHE A 264 -15.71 -3.39 15.95
C PHE A 264 -15.92 -3.12 17.45
N SER A 265 -15.44 -3.98 18.36
CA SER A 265 -15.44 -3.71 19.80
C SER A 265 -14.32 -2.76 20.24
N GLN A 266 -13.34 -2.46 19.36
CA GLN A 266 -12.25 -1.52 19.64
C GLN A 266 -12.61 -0.05 19.32
N VAL A 267 -13.88 0.25 18.97
CA VAL A 267 -14.33 1.59 18.51
C VAL A 267 -15.33 2.22 19.46
#